data_ed87725563f9511ddd341e66adbdeab5
#
_entry.id   ed87725563f9511ddd341e66adbdeab5
#
_cell.length_a   1.000
_cell.length_b   1.000
_cell.length_c   1.000
_cell.angle_alpha   90.00
_cell.angle_beta   90.00
_cell.angle_gamma   90.00
#
_symmetry.space_group_name_H-M   'P 1'
#
loop_
_entity.id
_entity.type
_entity.pdbx_description
1 polymer ?
#
loop_
_entity_poly.entity_id
_entity_poly.type
_entity_poly.pdbx_seq_one_letter_code
_entity_poly.pdbx_strand_id
1 'polypeptide(L)'
;MSLFHSNTAFTASTLDIEAEDIQYFLSLMYGAIVVTLLIFQRLFSFFRVRTYILLTCSLSILILLGISLTRDPFLIGILRVIEGIFCVLEGACFLPLLMMQIKHTKSRTIAYFFLYTFMLTGSTLTTSLLKESIMDYGWQDMIHVVLYWHLIVIAIALLLLNNNRLGKKFPLYQLDLASCLFLLISLSCGAYVLIYGRKYYWFECSTITINFALFLIFGSLFIIKQRMVKRPLFHFEILRYQNVIFGVILFFLFYIIRSCLNNVYTVMATVWKWPWHYIVDVQYINVLGTILGVGSSGFLLLRDVSPKYIFGFGFLILGTSCFLFVPTFYPDTTIWAIGLPLFIQGIGQGWLFTPLVIYILTGVESHHAGNAGLMGTTVRFWGTNVGFALIQNASYTLNQKHYIQLEQTLNTNNPLTINYWNTLMEKYTGIYGDQIAGRIASKSISGTLSQQASLISNMEIFTYLGILGMLITGLIFLFGSAKTLFMRLRMPYL
;
A
#
# COMPACT_ATOMS: atom_id res chain seq x y z
N MET A 1 -9.25 -2.40 -8.13
CA MET A 1 -8.15 -1.59 -7.63
C MET A 1 -7.01 -2.36 -7.01
N SER A 2 -7.20 -2.78 -5.79
CA SER A 2 -6.23 -3.55 -5.02
C SER A 2 -6.09 -5.00 -5.51
N LEU A 3 -6.96 -5.48 -6.41
CA LEU A 3 -6.90 -6.82 -6.99
C LEU A 3 -5.58 -7.09 -7.72
N PHE A 4 -5.09 -6.11 -8.49
CA PHE A 4 -3.78 -6.23 -9.14
C PHE A 4 -2.61 -6.24 -8.15
N HIS A 5 -2.74 -5.51 -7.06
CA HIS A 5 -1.66 -5.37 -6.09
C HIS A 5 -1.62 -6.48 -5.04
N SER A 6 -2.75 -7.09 -4.71
CA SER A 6 -2.79 -8.19 -3.75
C SER A 6 -2.10 -9.46 -4.25
N ASN A 7 -1.88 -9.56 -5.56
CA ASN A 7 -1.27 -10.72 -6.22
C ASN A 7 -0.28 -10.28 -7.32
N THR A 8 0.69 -9.45 -6.96
CA THR A 8 1.68 -8.87 -7.91
C THR A 8 2.40 -9.91 -8.74
N ALA A 9 2.85 -11.02 -8.14
CA ALA A 9 3.56 -12.06 -8.88
C ALA A 9 2.68 -12.75 -9.93
N PHE A 10 1.42 -13.03 -9.62
CA PHE A 10 0.47 -13.61 -10.56
C PHE A 10 0.16 -12.63 -11.70
N THR A 11 -0.12 -11.37 -11.38
CA THR A 11 -0.41 -10.35 -12.39
C THR A 11 0.79 -10.07 -13.28
N ALA A 12 2.00 -10.03 -12.70
CA ALA A 12 3.25 -9.85 -13.45
C ALA A 12 3.46 -10.98 -14.48
N SER A 13 3.26 -12.21 -14.06
CA SER A 13 3.43 -13.37 -14.94
C SER A 13 2.38 -13.44 -16.07
N THR A 14 1.16 -12.97 -15.80
CA THR A 14 0.07 -13.01 -16.81
C THR A 14 0.14 -11.87 -17.82
N LEU A 15 0.70 -10.74 -17.44
CA LEU A 15 0.89 -9.58 -18.32
C LEU A 15 2.29 -9.53 -18.97
N ASP A 16 3.19 -10.45 -18.59
CA ASP A 16 4.60 -10.48 -19.02
C ASP A 16 5.32 -9.16 -18.71
N ILE A 17 5.10 -8.63 -17.50
CA ILE A 17 5.68 -7.39 -16.98
C ILE A 17 6.37 -7.65 -15.64
N GLU A 18 7.20 -6.71 -15.21
CA GLU A 18 7.91 -6.80 -13.94
C GLU A 18 7.07 -6.35 -12.74
N ALA A 19 7.49 -6.74 -11.53
CA ALA A 19 6.82 -6.32 -10.30
C ALA A 19 6.87 -4.80 -10.10
N GLU A 20 7.94 -4.15 -10.56
CA GLU A 20 8.12 -2.70 -10.59
C GLU A 20 7.05 -1.99 -11.43
N ASP A 21 6.70 -2.55 -12.58
CA ASP A 21 5.68 -1.97 -13.46
C ASP A 21 4.31 -2.00 -12.79
N ILE A 22 3.98 -3.10 -12.09
CA ILE A 22 2.73 -3.20 -11.33
C ILE A 22 2.71 -2.18 -10.19
N GLN A 23 3.81 -2.03 -9.47
CA GLN A 23 3.93 -1.01 -8.42
C GLN A 23 3.81 0.40 -8.99
N TYR A 24 4.36 0.64 -10.19
CA TYR A 24 4.23 1.93 -10.85
C TYR A 24 2.80 2.22 -11.30
N PHE A 25 2.09 1.24 -11.88
CA PHE A 25 0.67 1.39 -12.21
C PHE A 25 -0.20 1.68 -10.98
N LEU A 26 0.10 1.04 -9.86
CA LEU A 26 -0.53 1.34 -8.59
C LEU A 26 -0.24 2.79 -8.16
N SER A 27 0.99 3.24 -8.33
CA SER A 27 1.40 4.60 -7.97
C SER A 27 0.76 5.65 -8.85
N LEU A 28 0.65 5.41 -10.16
CA LEU A 28 -0.08 6.29 -11.09
C LEU A 28 -1.55 6.47 -10.65
N MET A 29 -2.19 5.37 -10.31
CA MET A 29 -3.56 5.38 -9.82
C MET A 29 -3.68 6.12 -8.48
N TYR A 30 -2.79 5.88 -7.51
CA TYR A 30 -2.78 6.61 -6.24
C TYR A 30 -2.46 8.09 -6.40
N GLY A 31 -1.59 8.47 -7.34
CA GLY A 31 -1.35 9.86 -7.72
C GLY A 31 -2.63 10.54 -8.20
N ALA A 32 -3.39 9.87 -9.07
CA ALA A 32 -4.69 10.34 -9.53
C ALA A 32 -5.71 10.45 -8.39
N ILE A 33 -5.71 9.52 -7.42
CA ILE A 33 -6.53 9.60 -6.19
C ILE A 33 -6.20 10.88 -5.41
N VAL A 34 -4.93 11.15 -5.14
CA VAL A 34 -4.49 12.36 -4.42
C VAL A 34 -4.99 13.63 -5.11
N VAL A 35 -4.80 13.71 -6.43
CA VAL A 35 -5.21 14.87 -7.22
C VAL A 35 -6.73 15.04 -7.24
N THR A 36 -7.47 13.97 -7.41
CA THR A 36 -8.94 14.02 -7.47
C THR A 36 -9.57 14.42 -6.14
N LEU A 37 -8.97 14.03 -5.02
CA LEU A 37 -9.42 14.47 -3.69
C LEU A 37 -9.38 16.00 -3.52
N LEU A 38 -8.48 16.71 -4.19
CA LEU A 38 -8.44 18.19 -4.18
C LEU A 38 -9.71 18.82 -4.74
N ILE A 39 -10.30 18.19 -5.74
CA ILE A 39 -11.47 18.72 -6.48
C ILE A 39 -12.77 17.98 -6.17
N PHE A 40 -12.70 16.85 -5.49
CA PHE A 40 -13.83 15.96 -5.21
C PHE A 40 -15.03 16.70 -4.63
N GLN A 41 -14.82 17.48 -3.56
CA GLN A 41 -15.90 18.18 -2.85
C GLN A 41 -16.65 19.16 -3.76
N ARG A 42 -15.93 19.81 -4.67
CA ARG A 42 -16.50 20.75 -5.67
C ARG A 42 -17.30 20.02 -6.73
N LEU A 43 -16.78 18.89 -7.22
CA LEU A 43 -17.48 18.05 -8.20
C LEU A 43 -18.75 17.42 -7.59
N PHE A 44 -18.64 16.85 -6.38
CA PHE A 44 -19.78 16.22 -5.72
C PHE A 44 -20.92 17.21 -5.43
N SER A 45 -20.60 18.44 -5.02
CA SER A 45 -21.63 19.46 -4.76
C SER A 45 -22.26 20.05 -6.02
N PHE A 46 -21.63 19.90 -7.20
CA PHE A 46 -22.21 20.35 -8.47
C PHE A 46 -23.36 19.47 -8.94
N PHE A 47 -23.23 18.16 -8.84
CA PHE A 47 -24.22 17.20 -9.32
C PHE A 47 -25.29 16.89 -8.27
N ARG A 48 -26.43 16.32 -8.70
CA ARG A 48 -27.39 15.67 -7.82
C ARG A 48 -26.90 14.26 -7.50
N VAL A 49 -27.12 13.76 -6.27
CA VAL A 49 -26.52 12.51 -5.78
C VAL A 49 -26.78 11.32 -6.69
N ARG A 50 -28.05 11.09 -7.08
CA ARG A 50 -28.42 9.98 -7.98
C ARG A 50 -27.73 10.11 -9.35
N THR A 51 -27.81 11.29 -9.97
CA THR A 51 -27.16 11.55 -11.27
C THR A 51 -25.64 11.39 -11.19
N TYR A 52 -25.03 11.83 -10.09
CA TYR A 52 -23.61 11.69 -9.84
C TYR A 52 -23.16 10.21 -9.81
N ILE A 53 -23.84 9.38 -9.00
CA ILE A 53 -23.50 7.95 -8.87
C ILE A 53 -23.73 7.22 -10.19
N LEU A 54 -24.84 7.48 -10.90
CA LEU A 54 -25.09 6.86 -12.20
C LEU A 54 -24.01 7.20 -13.23
N LEU A 55 -23.60 8.47 -13.29
CA LEU A 55 -22.59 8.93 -14.25
C LEU A 55 -21.20 8.33 -13.91
N THR A 56 -20.79 8.38 -12.65
CA THR A 56 -19.49 7.84 -12.24
C THR A 56 -19.40 6.33 -12.44
N CYS A 57 -20.39 5.57 -11.99
CA CYS A 57 -20.41 4.11 -12.18
C CYS A 57 -20.47 3.71 -13.67
N SER A 58 -21.23 4.41 -14.50
CA SER A 58 -21.28 4.11 -15.94
C SER A 58 -19.95 4.37 -16.64
N LEU A 59 -19.25 5.45 -16.29
CA LEU A 59 -17.92 5.74 -16.82
C LEU A 59 -16.87 4.76 -16.30
N SER A 60 -16.94 4.36 -15.03
CA SER A 60 -16.07 3.31 -14.46
C SER A 60 -16.23 1.98 -15.19
N ILE A 61 -17.44 1.58 -15.55
CA ILE A 61 -17.71 0.37 -16.35
C ILE A 61 -16.96 0.44 -17.67
N LEU A 62 -17.02 1.55 -18.39
CA LEU A 62 -16.32 1.71 -19.67
C LEU A 62 -14.80 1.60 -19.53
N ILE A 63 -14.23 2.18 -18.47
CA ILE A 63 -12.79 2.12 -18.19
C ILE A 63 -12.36 0.70 -17.84
N LEU A 64 -13.12 0.03 -16.99
CA LEU A 64 -12.83 -1.36 -16.59
C LEU A 64 -12.93 -2.31 -17.78
N LEU A 65 -13.90 -2.13 -18.68
CA LEU A 65 -13.97 -2.85 -19.95
C LEU A 65 -12.74 -2.57 -20.81
N GLY A 66 -12.27 -1.33 -20.90
CA GLY A 66 -11.02 -0.98 -21.58
C GLY A 66 -9.82 -1.71 -21.01
N ILE A 67 -9.70 -1.80 -19.68
CA ILE A 67 -8.60 -2.53 -19.02
C ILE A 67 -8.70 -4.04 -19.31
N SER A 68 -9.90 -4.62 -19.30
CA SER A 68 -10.08 -6.06 -19.55
C SER A 68 -9.72 -6.47 -20.98
N LEU A 69 -9.88 -5.57 -21.95
CA LEU A 69 -9.66 -5.85 -23.37
C LEU A 69 -8.20 -5.60 -23.82
N THR A 70 -7.41 -4.85 -23.07
CA THR A 70 -6.03 -4.51 -23.45
C THR A 70 -4.99 -5.35 -22.71
N ARG A 71 -3.86 -5.63 -23.41
CA ARG A 71 -2.65 -6.21 -22.80
C ARG A 71 -1.45 -5.27 -22.92
N ASP A 72 -1.63 -4.12 -23.59
CA ASP A 72 -0.55 -3.13 -23.71
C ASP A 72 -0.29 -2.44 -22.37
N PRO A 73 0.93 -2.56 -21.79
CA PRO A 73 1.28 -1.96 -20.51
C PRO A 73 1.12 -0.43 -20.50
N PHE A 74 1.45 0.24 -21.61
CA PHE A 74 1.32 1.69 -21.70
C PHE A 74 -0.14 2.15 -21.61
N LEU A 75 -1.02 1.47 -22.34
CA LEU A 75 -2.46 1.76 -22.31
C LEU A 75 -3.07 1.43 -20.93
N ILE A 76 -2.63 0.31 -20.31
CA ILE A 76 -3.02 -0.02 -18.95
C ILE A 76 -2.61 1.11 -17.99
N GLY A 77 -1.40 1.64 -18.08
CA GLY A 77 -0.94 2.76 -17.26
C GLY A 77 -1.85 3.98 -17.36
N ILE A 78 -2.24 4.38 -18.56
CA ILE A 78 -3.18 5.51 -18.79
C ILE A 78 -4.55 5.21 -18.17
N LEU A 79 -5.10 4.03 -18.44
CA LEU A 79 -6.39 3.62 -17.90
C LEU A 79 -6.37 3.55 -16.36
N ARG A 80 -5.23 3.21 -15.74
CA ARG A 80 -5.04 3.24 -14.29
C ARG A 80 -5.13 4.65 -13.70
N VAL A 81 -4.58 5.65 -14.38
CA VAL A 81 -4.75 7.06 -13.96
C VAL A 81 -6.24 7.42 -13.95
N ILE A 82 -6.95 7.09 -15.02
CA ILE A 82 -8.38 7.38 -15.14
C ILE A 82 -9.20 6.61 -14.11
N GLU A 83 -8.91 5.33 -13.88
CA GLU A 83 -9.53 4.51 -12.82
C GLU A 83 -9.32 5.14 -11.44
N GLY A 84 -8.13 5.70 -11.15
CA GLY A 84 -7.85 6.40 -9.90
C GLY A 84 -8.77 7.60 -9.67
N ILE A 85 -9.09 8.35 -10.72
CA ILE A 85 -10.04 9.46 -10.66
C ILE A 85 -11.43 8.94 -10.25
N PHE A 86 -11.96 7.95 -10.94
CA PHE A 86 -13.30 7.41 -10.67
C PHE A 86 -13.39 6.70 -9.33
N CYS A 87 -12.34 6.04 -8.88
CA CYS A 87 -12.27 5.44 -7.57
C CYS A 87 -12.56 6.44 -6.44
N VAL A 88 -12.00 7.65 -6.53
CA VAL A 88 -12.29 8.70 -5.55
C VAL A 88 -13.70 9.22 -5.69
N LEU A 89 -14.13 9.45 -6.92
CA LEU A 89 -15.46 9.97 -7.18
C LEU A 89 -16.54 9.04 -6.61
N GLU A 90 -16.37 7.73 -6.70
CA GLU A 90 -17.27 6.72 -6.15
C GLU A 90 -17.10 6.52 -4.64
N GLY A 91 -15.85 6.29 -4.19
CA GLY A 91 -15.57 5.94 -2.81
C GLY A 91 -15.76 7.09 -1.82
N ALA A 92 -15.39 8.31 -2.20
CA ALA A 92 -15.47 9.44 -1.29
C ALA A 92 -16.91 9.94 -1.05
N CYS A 93 -17.84 9.70 -1.96
CA CYS A 93 -19.26 10.07 -1.76
C CYS A 93 -19.94 9.19 -0.70
N PHE A 94 -19.44 7.97 -0.47
CA PHE A 94 -20.00 7.05 0.52
C PHE A 94 -19.89 7.58 1.96
N LEU A 95 -18.77 8.23 2.29
CA LEU A 95 -18.52 8.71 3.66
C LEU A 95 -19.57 9.74 4.15
N PRO A 96 -19.88 10.83 3.42
CA PRO A 96 -20.94 11.76 3.81
C PRO A 96 -22.31 11.09 3.92
N LEU A 97 -22.65 10.20 3.00
CA LEU A 97 -23.93 9.47 3.02
C LEU A 97 -24.03 8.57 4.26
N LEU A 98 -22.99 7.84 4.58
CA LEU A 98 -22.94 6.99 5.78
C LEU A 98 -23.04 7.80 7.08
N MET A 99 -22.31 8.93 7.15
CA MET A 99 -22.36 9.82 8.32
C MET A 99 -23.74 10.40 8.59
N MET A 100 -24.53 10.66 7.56
CA MET A 100 -25.91 11.16 7.70
C MET A 100 -26.87 10.11 8.25
N GLN A 101 -26.60 8.82 8.05
CA GLN A 101 -27.44 7.72 8.54
C GLN A 101 -27.13 7.30 9.99
N ILE A 102 -25.90 7.53 10.45
CA ILE A 102 -25.46 7.14 11.80
C ILE A 102 -25.93 8.19 12.81
N LYS A 103 -26.98 7.86 13.58
CA LYS A 103 -27.52 8.70 14.67
C LYS A 103 -26.69 8.52 15.96
N HIS A 104 -25.42 8.93 15.96
CA HIS A 104 -24.55 8.83 17.13
C HIS A 104 -23.64 10.07 17.24
N THR A 105 -23.31 10.49 18.45
CA THR A 105 -22.43 11.66 18.69
C THR A 105 -21.05 11.52 18.05
N LYS A 106 -20.55 10.28 17.94
CA LYS A 106 -19.27 9.92 17.27
C LYS A 106 -19.50 9.30 15.88
N SER A 107 -20.54 9.74 15.16
CA SER A 107 -20.91 9.20 13.82
C SER A 107 -19.75 9.21 12.83
N ARG A 108 -18.94 10.28 12.84
CA ARG A 108 -17.75 10.41 12.00
C ARG A 108 -16.73 9.31 12.27
N THR A 109 -16.43 9.03 13.53
CA THR A 109 -15.47 7.96 13.93
C THR A 109 -15.96 6.60 13.46
N ILE A 110 -17.25 6.29 13.70
CA ILE A 110 -17.86 5.02 13.30
C ILE A 110 -17.83 4.86 11.78
N ALA A 111 -18.19 5.91 11.03
CA ALA A 111 -18.17 5.89 9.57
C ALA A 111 -16.76 5.62 9.00
N TYR A 112 -15.72 6.21 9.58
CA TYR A 112 -14.34 5.94 9.20
C TYR A 112 -13.91 4.51 9.49
N PHE A 113 -14.34 3.93 10.62
CA PHE A 113 -14.03 2.52 10.92
C PHE A 113 -14.64 1.58 9.89
N PHE A 114 -15.91 1.77 9.53
CA PHE A 114 -16.54 0.97 8.48
C PHE A 114 -15.82 1.12 7.14
N LEU A 115 -15.60 2.37 6.69
CA LEU A 115 -14.93 2.65 5.42
C LEU A 115 -13.55 1.99 5.34
N TYR A 116 -12.73 2.16 6.37
CA TYR A 116 -11.37 1.66 6.34
C TYR A 116 -11.26 0.16 6.57
N THR A 117 -12.19 -0.46 7.28
CA THR A 117 -12.27 -1.92 7.34
C THR A 117 -12.46 -2.49 5.94
N PHE A 118 -13.47 -2.01 5.20
CA PHE A 118 -13.70 -2.46 3.83
C PHE A 118 -12.53 -2.12 2.89
N MET A 119 -11.90 -0.97 3.08
CA MET A 119 -10.76 -0.56 2.26
C MET A 119 -9.50 -1.42 2.48
N LEU A 120 -9.26 -1.88 3.71
CA LEU A 120 -8.11 -2.71 4.05
C LEU A 120 -8.31 -4.19 3.71
N THR A 121 -9.55 -4.69 3.80
CA THR A 121 -9.85 -6.12 3.66
C THR A 121 -10.53 -6.47 2.34
N GLY A 122 -11.20 -5.52 1.72
CA GLY A 122 -12.08 -5.76 0.57
C GLY A 122 -11.38 -6.38 -0.63
N SER A 123 -10.12 -5.99 -0.92
CA SER A 123 -9.37 -6.58 -2.03
C SER A 123 -9.09 -8.06 -1.81
N THR A 124 -8.58 -8.41 -0.64
CA THR A 124 -8.24 -9.81 -0.31
C THR A 124 -9.49 -10.67 -0.27
N LEU A 125 -10.58 -10.17 0.33
CA LEU A 125 -11.86 -10.88 0.35
C LEU A 125 -12.41 -11.10 -1.07
N THR A 126 -12.35 -10.10 -1.94
CA THR A 126 -12.81 -10.23 -3.32
C THR A 126 -11.96 -11.21 -4.11
N THR A 127 -10.62 -11.12 -4.02
CA THR A 127 -9.72 -12.07 -4.69
C THR A 127 -10.00 -13.50 -4.26
N SER A 128 -10.27 -13.69 -2.99
CA SER A 128 -10.50 -15.00 -2.43
C SER A 128 -11.84 -15.61 -2.85
N LEU A 129 -12.89 -14.81 -2.93
CA LEU A 129 -14.18 -15.24 -3.46
C LEU A 129 -14.10 -15.63 -4.94
N LEU A 130 -13.18 -15.03 -5.68
CA LEU A 130 -13.03 -15.22 -7.12
C LEU A 130 -11.87 -16.14 -7.50
N LYS A 131 -11.17 -16.71 -6.55
CA LYS A 131 -9.94 -17.46 -6.76
C LYS A 131 -10.10 -18.61 -7.78
N GLU A 132 -11.20 -19.37 -7.71
CA GLU A 132 -11.50 -20.45 -8.65
C GLU A 132 -11.82 -19.90 -10.04
N SER A 133 -12.65 -18.88 -10.11
CA SER A 133 -12.98 -18.22 -11.38
C SER A 133 -11.76 -17.64 -12.09
N ILE A 134 -10.83 -17.04 -11.33
CA ILE A 134 -9.58 -16.49 -11.87
C ILE A 134 -8.67 -17.61 -12.41
N MET A 135 -8.65 -18.77 -11.77
CA MET A 135 -7.87 -19.91 -12.25
C MET A 135 -8.42 -20.48 -13.56
N ASP A 136 -9.74 -20.51 -13.71
CA ASP A 136 -10.40 -21.07 -14.88
C ASP A 136 -10.46 -20.11 -16.06
N TYR A 137 -10.72 -18.83 -15.83
CA TYR A 137 -10.98 -17.81 -16.88
C TYR A 137 -9.90 -16.73 -16.97
N GLY A 138 -8.93 -16.70 -16.06
CA GLY A 138 -7.85 -15.73 -16.03
C GLY A 138 -8.15 -14.46 -15.26
N TRP A 139 -7.17 -13.55 -15.22
CA TRP A 139 -7.21 -12.33 -14.42
C TRP A 139 -8.31 -11.34 -14.87
N GLN A 140 -8.74 -11.40 -16.12
CA GLN A 140 -9.81 -10.55 -16.64
C GLN A 140 -11.14 -10.76 -15.92
N ASP A 141 -11.36 -11.96 -15.38
CA ASP A 141 -12.59 -12.28 -14.66
C ASP A 141 -12.74 -11.46 -13.38
N MET A 142 -11.62 -11.11 -12.74
CA MET A 142 -11.64 -10.15 -11.62
C MET A 142 -12.27 -8.82 -12.01
N ILE A 143 -12.02 -8.35 -13.22
CA ILE A 143 -12.58 -7.10 -13.73
C ILE A 143 -14.07 -7.26 -14.00
N HIS A 144 -14.48 -8.37 -14.62
CA HIS A 144 -15.88 -8.65 -14.92
C HIS A 144 -16.75 -8.66 -13.66
N VAL A 145 -16.27 -9.25 -12.57
CA VAL A 145 -17.00 -9.24 -11.30
C VAL A 145 -17.14 -7.84 -10.74
N VAL A 146 -16.10 -7.00 -10.83
CA VAL A 146 -16.20 -5.59 -10.44
C VAL A 146 -17.24 -4.85 -11.29
N LEU A 147 -17.35 -5.18 -12.59
CA LEU A 147 -18.41 -4.64 -13.47
C LEU A 147 -19.81 -5.02 -12.97
N TYR A 148 -20.03 -6.28 -12.58
CA TYR A 148 -21.30 -6.72 -12.01
C TYR A 148 -21.66 -5.94 -10.73
N TRP A 149 -20.70 -5.68 -9.86
CA TRP A 149 -20.92 -4.85 -8.68
C TRP A 149 -21.34 -3.41 -9.05
N HIS A 150 -20.76 -2.80 -10.08
CA HIS A 150 -21.17 -1.47 -10.56
C HIS A 150 -22.61 -1.49 -11.10
N LEU A 151 -23.01 -2.55 -11.82
CA LEU A 151 -24.37 -2.71 -12.29
C LEU A 151 -25.37 -2.82 -11.13
N ILE A 152 -25.02 -3.56 -10.06
CA ILE A 152 -25.83 -3.66 -8.85
C ILE A 152 -25.96 -2.27 -8.18
N VAL A 153 -24.85 -1.53 -8.05
CA VAL A 153 -24.87 -0.17 -7.48
C VAL A 153 -25.75 0.77 -8.32
N ILE A 154 -25.68 0.69 -9.64
CA ILE A 154 -26.55 1.45 -10.55
C ILE A 154 -28.03 1.10 -10.30
N ALA A 155 -28.36 -0.19 -10.21
CA ALA A 155 -29.73 -0.64 -9.93
C ALA A 155 -30.26 -0.11 -8.58
N ILE A 156 -29.43 -0.23 -7.52
CA ILE A 156 -29.75 0.30 -6.19
C ILE A 156 -29.95 1.83 -6.24
N ALA A 157 -29.06 2.54 -6.93
CA ALA A 157 -29.17 4.01 -7.07
C ALA A 157 -30.44 4.44 -7.80
N LEU A 158 -30.86 3.69 -8.82
CA LEU A 158 -32.10 3.95 -9.55
C LEU A 158 -33.33 3.72 -8.69
N LEU A 159 -33.32 2.69 -7.85
CA LEU A 159 -34.52 2.29 -7.07
C LEU A 159 -34.63 3.07 -5.75
N LEU A 160 -33.52 3.31 -5.05
CA LEU A 160 -33.56 3.79 -3.65
C LEU A 160 -33.12 5.24 -3.47
N LEU A 161 -32.29 5.80 -4.36
CA LEU A 161 -31.77 7.14 -4.15
C LEU A 161 -32.66 8.24 -4.71
N ASN A 162 -32.96 9.22 -3.87
CA ASN A 162 -33.59 10.46 -4.29
C ASN A 162 -32.61 11.35 -5.04
N ASN A 163 -33.10 12.04 -6.08
CA ASN A 163 -32.27 12.93 -6.90
C ASN A 163 -32.13 14.34 -6.30
N ASN A 164 -31.75 14.40 -5.02
CA ASN A 164 -31.52 15.63 -4.29
C ASN A 164 -30.03 16.01 -4.28
N ARG A 165 -29.72 17.29 -4.04
CA ARG A 165 -28.36 17.76 -3.80
C ARG A 165 -28.05 17.79 -2.32
N LEU A 166 -26.82 17.41 -1.95
CA LEU A 166 -26.36 17.46 -0.55
C LEU A 166 -25.75 18.81 -0.14
N GLY A 167 -25.72 19.80 -1.03
CA GLY A 167 -25.13 21.11 -0.73
C GLY A 167 -25.46 22.18 -1.76
N LYS A 168 -24.87 23.37 -1.59
CA LYS A 168 -25.00 24.48 -2.57
C LYS A 168 -24.24 24.13 -3.85
N LYS A 169 -24.83 24.43 -5.01
CA LYS A 169 -24.20 24.22 -6.33
C LYS A 169 -22.91 25.02 -6.44
N PHE A 170 -21.80 24.32 -6.69
CA PHE A 170 -20.50 24.94 -6.93
C PHE A 170 -20.25 25.06 -8.44
N PRO A 171 -19.83 26.22 -8.97
CA PRO A 171 -19.56 26.40 -10.40
C PRO A 171 -18.25 25.71 -10.81
N LEU A 172 -18.29 24.85 -11.84
CA LEU A 172 -17.15 24.06 -12.31
C LEU A 172 -16.01 24.90 -12.92
N TYR A 173 -16.29 26.11 -13.44
CA TYR A 173 -15.24 26.98 -13.99
C TYR A 173 -14.21 27.43 -12.95
N GLN A 174 -14.48 27.24 -11.66
CA GLN A 174 -13.54 27.55 -10.58
C GLN A 174 -12.59 26.39 -10.24
N LEU A 175 -12.62 25.29 -11.01
CA LEU A 175 -11.69 24.18 -10.85
C LEU A 175 -10.35 24.56 -11.49
N ASP A 176 -9.28 24.54 -10.68
CA ASP A 176 -7.92 24.76 -11.16
C ASP A 176 -7.30 23.45 -11.67
N LEU A 177 -7.70 23.08 -12.91
CA LEU A 177 -7.21 21.86 -13.55
C LEU A 177 -5.70 21.88 -13.81
N ALA A 178 -5.11 23.07 -14.04
CA ALA A 178 -3.67 23.16 -14.28
C ALA A 178 -2.86 22.81 -13.02
N SER A 179 -3.31 23.21 -11.83
CA SER A 179 -2.69 22.76 -10.57
C SER A 179 -2.83 21.23 -10.36
N CYS A 180 -3.97 20.67 -10.76
CA CYS A 180 -4.18 19.22 -10.71
C CYS A 180 -3.19 18.48 -11.63
N LEU A 181 -2.98 18.97 -12.85
CA LEU A 181 -2.00 18.41 -13.79
C LEU A 181 -0.56 18.53 -13.27
N PHE A 182 -0.16 19.68 -12.73
CA PHE A 182 1.18 19.85 -12.16
C PHE A 182 1.44 18.87 -11.02
N LEU A 183 0.47 18.72 -10.13
CA LEU A 183 0.60 17.76 -9.05
C LEU A 183 0.64 16.30 -9.55
N LEU A 184 -0.20 15.94 -10.53
CA LEU A 184 -0.22 14.58 -11.09
C LEU A 184 1.12 14.23 -11.74
N ILE A 185 1.67 15.12 -12.58
CA ILE A 185 2.96 14.89 -13.22
C ILE A 185 4.07 14.78 -12.17
N SER A 186 4.07 15.67 -11.18
CA SER A 186 5.05 15.63 -10.09
C SER A 186 4.99 14.30 -9.33
N LEU A 187 3.81 13.85 -8.91
CA LEU A 187 3.66 12.58 -8.19
C LEU A 187 4.08 11.38 -9.05
N SER A 188 3.68 11.36 -10.33
CA SER A 188 4.02 10.27 -11.25
C SER A 188 5.53 10.18 -11.51
N CYS A 189 6.18 11.31 -11.77
CA CYS A 189 7.63 11.35 -11.97
C CYS A 189 8.41 11.01 -10.69
N GLY A 190 7.95 11.49 -9.51
CA GLY A 190 8.58 11.15 -8.25
C GLY A 190 8.45 9.65 -7.90
N ALA A 191 7.29 9.05 -8.16
CA ALA A 191 7.10 7.61 -8.01
C ALA A 191 7.99 6.80 -8.96
N TYR A 192 8.13 7.25 -10.23
CA TYR A 192 9.03 6.62 -11.21
C TYR A 192 10.46 6.55 -10.70
N VAL A 193 10.99 7.67 -10.18
CA VAL A 193 12.35 7.74 -9.63
C VAL A 193 12.53 6.75 -8.46
N LEU A 194 11.55 6.66 -7.55
CA LEU A 194 11.66 5.75 -6.40
C LEU A 194 11.59 4.28 -6.80
N ILE A 195 10.72 3.93 -7.73
CA ILE A 195 10.46 2.53 -8.10
C ILE A 195 11.56 2.00 -9.01
N TYR A 196 11.94 2.76 -10.04
CA TYR A 196 12.93 2.31 -11.03
C TYR A 196 14.36 2.76 -10.74
N GLY A 197 14.57 3.60 -9.71
CA GLY A 197 15.88 4.16 -9.41
C GLY A 197 16.97 3.08 -9.29
N ARG A 198 16.72 2.02 -8.55
CA ARG A 198 17.69 0.92 -8.39
C ARG A 198 17.94 0.16 -9.68
N LYS A 199 16.90 -0.12 -10.43
CA LYS A 199 16.98 -0.87 -11.70
C LYS A 199 17.86 -0.16 -12.73
N TYR A 200 17.80 1.17 -12.77
CA TYR A 200 18.54 2.01 -13.72
C TYR A 200 19.73 2.73 -13.09
N TYR A 201 20.29 2.21 -12.00
CA TYR A 201 21.47 2.79 -11.32
C TYR A 201 21.32 4.26 -10.93
N TRP A 202 20.10 4.66 -10.53
CA TRP A 202 19.77 6.01 -10.05
C TRP A 202 20.13 7.09 -11.08
N PHE A 203 20.91 8.09 -10.67
CA PHE A 203 21.23 9.27 -11.49
C PHE A 203 22.27 9.01 -12.60
N GLU A 204 22.77 7.80 -12.74
CA GLU A 204 23.60 7.41 -13.89
C GLU A 204 22.75 7.29 -15.17
N CYS A 205 21.45 7.01 -15.03
CA CYS A 205 20.51 6.96 -16.15
C CYS A 205 19.86 8.34 -16.40
N SER A 206 19.92 8.83 -17.64
CA SER A 206 19.31 10.07 -18.05
C SER A 206 17.79 10.11 -17.81
N THR A 207 17.10 8.99 -17.99
CA THR A 207 15.65 8.88 -17.76
C THR A 207 15.28 9.16 -16.31
N ILE A 208 16.04 8.64 -15.34
CA ILE A 208 15.83 8.90 -13.90
C ILE A 208 16.08 10.36 -13.58
N THR A 209 17.19 10.93 -14.12
CA THR A 209 17.55 12.34 -13.91
C THR A 209 16.49 13.29 -14.48
N ILE A 210 15.96 12.99 -15.67
CA ILE A 210 14.88 13.79 -16.29
C ILE A 210 13.60 13.71 -15.44
N ASN A 211 13.18 12.51 -15.03
CA ASN A 211 11.99 12.36 -14.17
C ASN A 211 12.17 13.06 -12.83
N PHE A 212 13.35 13.03 -12.23
CA PHE A 212 13.64 13.76 -11.01
C PHE A 212 13.55 15.28 -11.20
N ALA A 213 14.10 15.80 -12.30
CA ALA A 213 13.96 17.22 -12.65
C ALA A 213 12.50 17.62 -12.87
N LEU A 214 11.72 16.81 -13.60
CA LEU A 214 10.29 17.04 -13.80
C LEU A 214 9.52 17.01 -12.48
N PHE A 215 9.83 16.07 -11.57
CA PHE A 215 9.26 16.03 -10.23
C PHE A 215 9.46 17.35 -9.48
N LEU A 216 10.69 17.88 -9.46
CA LEU A 216 11.01 19.14 -8.79
C LEU A 216 10.35 20.34 -9.46
N ILE A 217 10.40 20.43 -10.79
CA ILE A 217 9.82 21.54 -11.55
C ILE A 217 8.31 21.62 -11.35
N PHE A 218 7.60 20.53 -11.62
CA PHE A 218 6.12 20.51 -11.51
C PHE A 218 5.64 20.60 -10.06
N GLY A 219 6.38 20.01 -9.10
CA GLY A 219 6.12 20.19 -7.69
C GLY A 219 6.28 21.63 -7.22
N SER A 220 7.33 22.31 -7.65
CA SER A 220 7.55 23.74 -7.37
C SER A 220 6.48 24.62 -8.01
N LEU A 221 6.12 24.35 -9.27
CA LEU A 221 5.05 25.08 -9.97
C LEU A 221 3.70 24.91 -9.25
N PHE A 222 3.39 23.71 -8.77
CA PHE A 222 2.19 23.48 -7.97
C PHE A 222 2.21 24.35 -6.70
N ILE A 223 3.29 24.31 -5.92
CA ILE A 223 3.42 25.07 -4.66
C ILE A 223 3.32 26.58 -4.91
N ILE A 224 4.05 27.10 -5.88
CA ILE A 224 4.03 28.54 -6.23
C ILE A 224 2.62 28.95 -6.63
N LYS A 225 1.99 28.18 -7.52
CA LYS A 225 0.64 28.49 -7.98
C LYS A 225 -0.39 28.47 -6.84
N GLN A 226 -0.33 27.48 -5.92
CA GLN A 226 -1.23 27.42 -4.77
C GLN A 226 -1.06 28.60 -3.81
N ARG A 227 0.14 29.22 -3.75
CA ARG A 227 0.39 30.45 -2.95
C ARG A 227 -0.10 31.71 -3.63
N MET A 228 -0.17 31.74 -4.96
CA MET A 228 -0.55 32.94 -5.73
C MET A 228 -2.07 33.03 -5.99
N VAL A 229 -2.77 31.89 -6.02
CA VAL A 229 -4.20 31.86 -6.36
C VAL A 229 -5.04 32.32 -5.14
N LYS A 230 -6.03 33.19 -5.38
CA LYS A 230 -6.95 33.71 -4.35
C LYS A 230 -7.80 32.61 -3.65
N ARG A 231 -8.05 31.48 -4.33
CA ARG A 231 -8.82 30.34 -3.80
C ARG A 231 -8.04 29.04 -4.02
N PRO A 232 -7.00 28.79 -3.23
CA PRO A 232 -6.16 27.62 -3.41
C PRO A 232 -6.97 26.31 -3.23
N LEU A 233 -6.54 25.27 -3.93
CA LEU A 233 -7.06 23.92 -3.72
C LEU A 233 -6.50 23.32 -2.44
N PHE A 234 -5.26 23.67 -2.11
CA PHE A 234 -4.58 23.21 -0.91
C PHE A 234 -4.13 24.39 -0.05
N HIS A 235 -4.55 24.37 1.22
CA HIS A 235 -4.18 25.38 2.21
C HIS A 235 -3.00 24.89 3.05
N PHE A 236 -1.83 25.50 2.87
CA PHE A 236 -0.62 25.14 3.62
C PHE A 236 -0.71 25.46 5.13
N GLU A 237 -1.68 26.24 5.57
CA GLU A 237 -1.94 26.53 6.98
C GLU A 237 -2.18 25.29 7.82
N ILE A 238 -2.60 24.19 7.18
CA ILE A 238 -2.81 22.91 7.85
C ILE A 238 -1.54 22.36 8.50
N LEU A 239 -0.36 22.71 7.98
CA LEU A 239 0.93 22.34 8.57
C LEU A 239 1.25 23.06 9.87
N ARG A 240 0.42 24.00 10.32
CA ARG A 240 0.54 24.62 11.64
C ARG A 240 -0.04 23.75 12.76
N TYR A 241 -0.94 22.82 12.42
CA TYR A 241 -1.56 21.93 13.41
C TYR A 241 -0.59 20.82 13.79
N GLN A 242 -0.17 20.77 15.06
CA GLN A 242 0.76 19.75 15.56
C GLN A 242 0.25 18.32 15.34
N ASN A 243 -1.06 18.08 15.53
CA ASN A 243 -1.66 16.78 15.32
C ASN A 243 -1.53 16.31 13.88
N VAL A 244 -1.60 17.24 12.91
CA VAL A 244 -1.40 16.91 11.49
C VAL A 244 0.05 16.50 11.25
N ILE A 245 1.02 17.28 11.72
CA ILE A 245 2.45 16.97 11.51
C ILE A 245 2.82 15.63 12.15
N PHE A 246 2.50 15.44 13.43
CA PHE A 246 2.81 14.18 14.12
C PHE A 246 2.06 13.00 13.51
N GLY A 247 0.78 13.18 13.19
CA GLY A 247 -0.01 12.13 12.52
C GLY A 247 0.54 11.74 11.16
N VAL A 248 0.97 12.72 10.36
CA VAL A 248 1.61 12.52 9.04
C VAL A 248 2.91 11.74 9.17
N ILE A 249 3.78 12.11 10.12
CA ILE A 249 5.06 11.41 10.35
C ILE A 249 4.81 9.96 10.78
N LEU A 250 3.93 9.74 11.77
CA LEU A 250 3.62 8.40 12.24
C LEU A 250 2.95 7.55 11.14
N PHE A 251 2.10 8.16 10.32
CA PHE A 251 1.44 7.47 9.22
C PHE A 251 2.41 7.10 8.10
N PHE A 252 3.40 7.94 7.83
CA PHE A 252 4.49 7.65 6.91
C PHE A 252 5.33 6.45 7.38
N LEU A 253 5.76 6.48 8.64
CA LEU A 253 6.53 5.39 9.27
C LEU A 253 5.72 4.08 9.31
N PHE A 254 4.43 4.17 9.59
CA PHE A 254 3.52 3.02 9.50
C PHE A 254 3.54 2.37 8.12
N TYR A 255 3.49 3.18 7.03
CA TYR A 255 3.51 2.63 5.67
C TYR A 255 4.85 2.00 5.31
N ILE A 256 5.97 2.53 5.80
CA ILE A 256 7.29 1.90 5.62
C ILE A 256 7.29 0.50 6.25
N ILE A 257 6.87 0.36 7.52
CA ILE A 257 6.86 -0.95 8.18
C ILE A 257 5.83 -1.88 7.51
N ARG A 258 4.65 -1.36 7.17
CA ARG A 258 3.60 -2.13 6.51
C ARG A 258 4.03 -2.72 5.15
N SER A 259 5.00 -2.11 4.46
CA SER A 259 5.52 -2.62 3.19
C SER A 259 6.12 -4.03 3.30
N CYS A 260 6.49 -4.48 4.51
CA CYS A 260 6.94 -5.85 4.77
C CYS A 260 5.92 -6.91 4.33
N LEU A 261 4.62 -6.61 4.41
CA LEU A 261 3.56 -7.56 4.04
C LEU A 261 3.62 -7.95 2.55
N ASN A 262 3.80 -6.96 1.67
CA ASN A 262 3.94 -7.23 0.24
C ASN A 262 5.20 -8.05 -0.04
N ASN A 263 6.28 -7.78 0.69
CA ASN A 263 7.52 -8.54 0.57
C ASN A 263 7.35 -10.02 0.99
N VAL A 264 6.60 -10.30 2.07
CA VAL A 264 6.27 -11.68 2.47
C VAL A 264 5.53 -12.42 1.36
N TYR A 265 4.52 -11.80 0.74
CA TYR A 265 3.78 -12.42 -0.37
C TYR A 265 4.66 -12.64 -1.60
N THR A 266 5.61 -11.75 -1.86
CA THR A 266 6.60 -11.94 -2.91
C THR A 266 7.52 -13.13 -2.60
N VAL A 267 8.01 -13.27 -1.37
CA VAL A 267 8.81 -14.41 -0.93
C VAL A 267 8.04 -15.72 -1.06
N MET A 268 6.76 -15.75 -0.67
CA MET A 268 5.91 -16.94 -0.86
C MET A 268 5.87 -17.37 -2.32
N ALA A 269 5.70 -16.43 -3.25
CA ALA A 269 5.59 -16.72 -4.67
C ALA A 269 6.94 -17.08 -5.32
N THR A 270 8.01 -16.34 -5.01
CA THR A 270 9.28 -16.43 -5.73
C THR A 270 10.29 -17.37 -5.07
N VAL A 271 10.37 -17.37 -3.74
CA VAL A 271 11.37 -18.13 -2.98
C VAL A 271 10.83 -19.48 -2.56
N TRP A 272 9.66 -19.53 -1.94
CA TRP A 272 9.00 -20.79 -1.56
C TRP A 272 8.21 -21.42 -2.73
N LYS A 273 7.97 -20.68 -3.80
CA LYS A 273 7.24 -21.13 -4.99
C LYS A 273 5.85 -21.68 -4.65
N TRP A 274 5.18 -21.07 -3.70
CA TRP A 274 3.82 -21.47 -3.35
C TRP A 274 2.86 -21.15 -4.50
N PRO A 275 1.92 -22.05 -4.80
CA PRO A 275 0.89 -21.79 -5.80
C PRO A 275 0.05 -20.56 -5.41
N TRP A 276 -0.35 -19.80 -6.39
CA TRP A 276 -1.08 -18.55 -6.17
C TRP A 276 -2.34 -18.72 -5.31
N HIS A 277 -3.16 -19.74 -5.56
CA HIS A 277 -4.37 -20.01 -4.80
C HIS A 277 -4.09 -20.26 -3.31
N TYR A 278 -2.97 -20.86 -3.01
CA TYR A 278 -2.51 -21.12 -1.64
C TYR A 278 -2.12 -19.83 -0.91
N ILE A 279 -1.45 -18.92 -1.63
CA ILE A 279 -1.09 -17.59 -1.09
C ILE A 279 -2.36 -16.80 -0.77
N VAL A 280 -3.39 -16.87 -1.62
CA VAL A 280 -4.68 -16.20 -1.38
C VAL A 280 -5.34 -16.73 -0.12
N ASP A 281 -5.30 -18.03 0.15
CA ASP A 281 -5.86 -18.62 1.37
C ASP A 281 -5.11 -18.14 2.62
N VAL A 282 -3.79 -18.05 2.55
CA VAL A 282 -2.97 -17.54 3.66
C VAL A 282 -3.24 -16.07 3.96
N GLN A 283 -3.59 -15.28 2.96
CA GLN A 283 -3.94 -13.85 3.15
C GLN A 283 -5.17 -13.67 4.05
N TYR A 284 -6.09 -14.63 4.15
CA TYR A 284 -7.22 -14.57 5.09
C TYR A 284 -6.80 -14.42 6.55
N ILE A 285 -5.69 -15.06 6.93
CA ILE A 285 -5.18 -14.97 8.30
C ILE A 285 -4.87 -13.50 8.64
N ASN A 286 -4.27 -12.78 7.71
CA ASN A 286 -4.00 -11.35 7.87
C ASN A 286 -5.28 -10.51 7.89
N VAL A 287 -6.27 -10.84 7.07
CA VAL A 287 -7.58 -10.17 7.05
C VAL A 287 -8.29 -10.31 8.39
N LEU A 288 -8.31 -11.52 8.97
CA LEU A 288 -8.89 -11.74 10.31
C LEU A 288 -8.19 -10.88 11.36
N GLY A 289 -6.86 -10.86 11.36
CA GLY A 289 -6.09 -9.97 12.22
C GLY A 289 -6.45 -8.50 12.03
N THR A 290 -6.58 -8.06 10.78
CA THR A 290 -6.93 -6.66 10.45
C THR A 290 -8.31 -6.27 10.97
N ILE A 291 -9.31 -7.12 10.81
CA ILE A 291 -10.68 -6.87 11.33
C ILE A 291 -10.66 -6.74 12.85
N LEU A 292 -9.97 -7.66 13.54
CA LEU A 292 -9.82 -7.60 14.99
C LEU A 292 -9.05 -6.34 15.45
N GLY A 293 -7.98 -5.97 14.72
CA GLY A 293 -7.22 -4.75 14.99
C GLY A 293 -8.05 -3.49 14.84
N VAL A 294 -8.82 -3.36 13.77
CA VAL A 294 -9.71 -2.21 13.54
C VAL A 294 -10.81 -2.17 14.60
N GLY A 295 -11.45 -3.31 14.89
CA GLY A 295 -12.53 -3.39 15.88
C GLY A 295 -12.08 -3.01 17.29
N SER A 296 -10.93 -3.55 17.73
CA SER A 296 -10.38 -3.28 19.07
C SER A 296 -9.89 -1.85 19.23
N SER A 297 -9.17 -1.30 18.24
CA SER A 297 -8.74 0.10 18.26
C SER A 297 -9.93 1.06 18.18
N GLY A 298 -10.97 0.70 17.42
CA GLY A 298 -12.22 1.44 17.35
C GLY A 298 -12.93 1.54 18.68
N PHE A 299 -13.03 0.42 19.39
CA PHE A 299 -13.62 0.38 20.72
C PHE A 299 -12.86 1.27 21.72
N LEU A 300 -11.52 1.25 21.71
CA LEU A 300 -10.72 2.10 22.56
C LEU A 300 -10.89 3.59 22.23
N LEU A 301 -10.97 3.92 20.93
CA LEU A 301 -11.17 5.30 20.50
C LEU A 301 -12.58 5.82 20.87
N LEU A 302 -13.59 4.97 20.83
CA LEU A 302 -14.94 5.30 21.28
C LEU A 302 -15.01 5.50 22.81
N ARG A 303 -14.09 4.90 23.58
CA ARG A 303 -13.93 5.11 25.03
C ARG A 303 -13.01 6.28 25.40
N ASP A 304 -12.61 7.11 24.44
CA ASP A 304 -11.74 8.27 24.62
C ASP A 304 -10.36 7.92 25.22
N VAL A 305 -9.85 6.72 24.93
CA VAL A 305 -8.49 6.33 25.33
C VAL A 305 -7.48 7.23 24.62
N SER A 306 -6.48 7.70 25.35
CA SER A 306 -5.45 8.60 24.81
C SER A 306 -4.77 8.03 23.56
N PRO A 307 -4.66 8.80 22.45
CA PRO A 307 -4.02 8.40 21.22
C PRO A 307 -2.59 7.85 21.41
N LYS A 308 -1.87 8.36 22.41
CA LYS A 308 -0.52 7.91 22.76
C LYS A 308 -0.46 6.39 23.00
N TYR A 309 -1.38 5.84 23.79
CA TYR A 309 -1.42 4.41 24.07
C TYR A 309 -1.82 3.60 22.84
N ILE A 310 -2.81 4.11 22.07
CA ILE A 310 -3.26 3.43 20.85
C ILE A 310 -2.08 3.32 19.86
N PHE A 311 -1.35 4.40 19.62
CA PHE A 311 -0.21 4.40 18.69
C PHE A 311 0.97 3.60 19.24
N GLY A 312 1.32 3.77 20.52
CA GLY A 312 2.42 3.02 21.14
C GLY A 312 2.22 1.52 21.05
N PHE A 313 1.06 1.02 21.46
CA PHE A 313 0.75 -0.41 21.36
C PHE A 313 0.63 -0.89 19.91
N GLY A 314 0.07 -0.05 19.02
CA GLY A 314 -0.04 -0.42 17.60
C GLY A 314 1.33 -0.62 16.93
N PHE A 315 2.29 0.30 17.15
CA PHE A 315 3.66 0.13 16.64
C PHE A 315 4.41 -1.00 17.34
N LEU A 316 4.15 -1.26 18.62
CA LEU A 316 4.67 -2.42 19.33
C LEU A 316 4.21 -3.72 18.66
N ILE A 317 2.92 -3.88 18.42
CA ILE A 317 2.35 -5.08 17.76
C ILE A 317 2.94 -5.24 16.36
N LEU A 318 3.04 -4.15 15.59
CA LEU A 318 3.56 -4.18 14.23
C LEU A 318 5.07 -4.51 14.22
N GLY A 319 5.87 -3.94 15.12
CA GLY A 319 7.28 -4.26 15.27
C GLY A 319 7.51 -5.70 15.73
N THR A 320 6.71 -6.18 16.69
CA THR A 320 6.75 -7.58 17.16
C THR A 320 6.43 -8.54 16.02
N SER A 321 5.47 -8.23 15.16
CA SER A 321 5.16 -9.08 14.00
C SER A 321 6.36 -9.25 13.06
N CYS A 322 7.14 -8.17 12.84
CA CYS A 322 8.35 -8.26 12.04
C CYS A 322 9.39 -9.21 12.65
N PHE A 323 9.61 -9.18 13.96
CA PHE A 323 10.50 -10.13 14.63
C PHE A 323 9.98 -11.57 14.58
N LEU A 324 8.67 -11.77 14.65
CA LEU A 324 8.08 -13.10 14.54
C LEU A 324 8.18 -13.69 13.13
N PHE A 325 8.33 -12.87 12.11
CA PHE A 325 8.62 -13.36 10.76
C PHE A 325 10.06 -13.89 10.61
N VAL A 326 11.03 -13.37 11.36
CA VAL A 326 12.44 -13.73 11.21
C VAL A 326 12.69 -15.25 11.28
N PRO A 327 12.21 -15.99 12.29
CA PRO A 327 12.43 -17.44 12.36
C PRO A 327 11.63 -18.23 11.30
N THR A 328 10.72 -17.61 10.55
CA THR A 328 9.93 -18.32 9.54
C THR A 328 10.59 -18.37 8.16
N PHE A 329 11.67 -17.61 7.96
CA PHE A 329 12.41 -17.61 6.69
C PHE A 329 13.35 -18.79 6.57
N TYR A 330 12.81 -19.98 6.36
CA TYR A 330 13.55 -21.20 6.04
C TYR A 330 12.93 -21.89 4.79
N PRO A 331 13.67 -22.81 4.09
CA PRO A 331 13.24 -23.33 2.80
C PRO A 331 11.86 -24.00 2.77
N ASP A 332 11.54 -24.79 3.79
CA ASP A 332 10.34 -25.63 3.86
C ASP A 332 9.29 -25.05 4.82
N THR A 333 9.13 -23.73 4.81
CA THR A 333 8.16 -23.02 5.67
C THR A 333 6.73 -23.50 5.42
N THR A 334 6.00 -23.69 6.51
CA THR A 334 4.58 -24.11 6.49
C THR A 334 3.64 -22.93 6.78
N ILE A 335 2.34 -23.09 6.41
CA ILE A 335 1.30 -22.09 6.76
C ILE A 335 1.25 -21.83 8.26
N TRP A 336 1.40 -22.88 9.08
CA TRP A 336 1.31 -22.75 10.53
C TRP A 336 2.43 -21.87 11.10
N ALA A 337 3.62 -21.98 10.55
CA ALA A 337 4.76 -21.14 10.97
C ALA A 337 4.54 -19.66 10.65
N ILE A 338 4.03 -19.36 9.45
CA ILE A 338 3.86 -17.98 8.98
C ILE A 338 2.51 -17.37 9.39
N GLY A 339 1.55 -18.19 9.78
CA GLY A 339 0.20 -17.77 10.13
C GLY A 339 0.16 -16.83 11.34
N LEU A 340 0.88 -17.14 12.41
CA LEU A 340 0.94 -16.29 13.61
C LEU A 340 1.53 -14.90 13.32
N PRO A 341 2.71 -14.76 12.67
CA PRO A 341 3.23 -13.46 12.27
C PRO A 341 2.27 -12.65 11.39
N LEU A 342 1.62 -13.30 10.41
CA LEU A 342 0.64 -12.65 9.53
C LEU A 342 -0.58 -12.14 10.30
N PHE A 343 -1.08 -12.93 11.24
CA PHE A 343 -2.22 -12.54 12.08
C PHE A 343 -1.88 -11.33 12.95
N ILE A 344 -0.72 -11.34 13.62
CA ILE A 344 -0.27 -10.24 14.47
C ILE A 344 0.02 -8.99 13.62
N GLN A 345 0.61 -9.15 12.43
CA GLN A 345 0.81 -8.06 11.49
C GLN A 345 -0.54 -7.44 11.06
N GLY A 346 -1.55 -8.29 10.78
CA GLY A 346 -2.91 -7.85 10.51
C GLY A 346 -3.50 -7.03 11.65
N ILE A 347 -3.39 -7.50 12.90
CA ILE A 347 -3.82 -6.73 14.08
C ILE A 347 -3.11 -5.38 14.13
N GLY A 348 -1.79 -5.33 13.99
CA GLY A 348 -1.00 -4.10 14.05
C GLY A 348 -1.42 -3.08 12.99
N GLN A 349 -1.62 -3.52 11.74
CA GLN A 349 -2.05 -2.61 10.67
C GLN A 349 -3.49 -2.10 10.87
N GLY A 350 -4.43 -2.95 11.28
CA GLY A 350 -5.80 -2.55 11.56
C GLY A 350 -5.88 -1.62 12.77
N TRP A 351 -5.08 -1.88 13.80
CA TRP A 351 -5.01 -1.09 15.01
C TRP A 351 -4.52 0.34 14.77
N LEU A 352 -3.52 0.53 13.90
CA LEU A 352 -2.91 1.84 13.64
C LEU A 352 -3.64 2.66 12.58
N PHE A 353 -4.11 2.02 11.51
CA PHE A 353 -4.54 2.74 10.31
C PHE A 353 -5.65 3.75 10.59
N THR A 354 -6.77 3.29 11.11
CA THR A 354 -7.95 4.15 11.32
C THR A 354 -7.74 5.21 12.39
N PRO A 355 -7.16 4.89 13.57
CA PRO A 355 -6.85 5.92 14.57
C PRO A 355 -5.87 6.99 14.08
N LEU A 356 -4.86 6.65 13.28
CA LEU A 356 -3.92 7.63 12.72
C LEU A 356 -4.63 8.60 11.77
N VAL A 357 -5.51 8.11 10.91
CA VAL A 357 -6.29 9.00 10.02
C VAL A 357 -7.21 9.90 10.83
N ILE A 358 -7.92 9.37 11.81
CA ILE A 358 -8.79 10.18 12.67
C ILE A 358 -7.98 11.23 13.45
N TYR A 359 -6.79 10.88 13.92
CA TYR A 359 -5.90 11.80 14.64
C TYR A 359 -5.45 12.98 13.77
N ILE A 360 -5.09 12.72 12.50
CA ILE A 360 -4.75 13.78 11.52
C ILE A 360 -5.93 14.77 11.35
N LEU A 361 -7.16 14.28 11.44
CA LEU A 361 -8.38 15.06 11.26
C LEU A 361 -8.86 15.73 12.55
N THR A 362 -8.34 15.34 13.72
CA THR A 362 -8.77 15.85 15.02
C THR A 362 -8.17 17.22 15.30
N GLY A 363 -8.98 18.13 15.82
CA GLY A 363 -8.54 19.50 16.18
C GLY A 363 -8.31 20.43 14.99
N VAL A 364 -8.62 19.97 13.77
CA VAL A 364 -8.57 20.79 12.55
C VAL A 364 -9.95 21.43 12.34
N GLU A 365 -9.97 22.71 12.02
CA GLU A 365 -11.18 23.43 11.70
C GLU A 365 -11.93 22.82 10.52
N SER A 366 -13.26 22.89 10.54
CA SER A 366 -14.12 22.19 9.56
C SER A 366 -13.80 22.54 8.09
N HIS A 367 -13.40 23.78 7.82
CA HIS A 367 -13.03 24.22 6.46
C HIS A 367 -11.66 23.67 5.99
N HIS A 368 -10.78 23.26 6.90
CA HIS A 368 -9.50 22.63 6.60
C HIS A 368 -9.54 21.09 6.67
N ALA A 369 -10.64 20.50 7.11
CA ALA A 369 -10.75 19.04 7.27
C ALA A 369 -10.51 18.27 5.96
N GLY A 370 -10.95 18.79 4.82
CA GLY A 370 -10.66 18.22 3.50
C GLY A 370 -9.16 18.17 3.18
N ASN A 371 -8.44 19.24 3.52
CA ASN A 371 -6.99 19.32 3.32
C ASN A 371 -6.22 18.36 4.25
N ALA A 372 -6.72 18.14 5.48
CA ALA A 372 -6.14 17.15 6.40
C ALA A 372 -6.29 15.72 5.87
N GLY A 373 -7.47 15.38 5.32
CA GLY A 373 -7.69 14.09 4.66
C GLY A 373 -6.78 13.89 3.44
N LEU A 374 -6.58 14.96 2.66
CA LEU A 374 -5.65 14.96 1.52
C LEU A 374 -4.21 14.69 1.97
N MET A 375 -3.74 15.35 3.05
CA MET A 375 -2.40 15.09 3.61
C MET A 375 -2.23 13.61 3.99
N GLY A 376 -3.22 13.02 4.64
CA GLY A 376 -3.20 11.59 4.95
C GLY A 376 -3.06 10.70 3.70
N THR A 377 -3.78 11.04 2.62
CA THR A 377 -3.69 10.28 1.36
C THR A 377 -2.35 10.51 0.64
N THR A 378 -1.83 11.73 0.65
CA THR A 378 -0.51 12.06 0.08
C THR A 378 0.61 11.31 0.81
N VAL A 379 0.54 11.25 2.14
CA VAL A 379 1.49 10.49 2.95
C VAL A 379 1.40 8.99 2.68
N ARG A 380 0.20 8.47 2.49
CA ARG A 380 0.00 7.09 2.06
C ARG A 380 0.67 6.81 0.71
N PHE A 381 0.51 7.70 -0.26
CA PHE A 381 1.18 7.61 -1.56
C PHE A 381 2.70 7.52 -1.41
N TRP A 382 3.30 8.49 -0.74
CA TRP A 382 4.75 8.52 -0.56
C TRP A 382 5.26 7.39 0.33
N GLY A 383 4.58 7.09 1.43
CA GLY A 383 4.97 6.03 2.35
C GLY A 383 4.97 4.64 1.70
N THR A 384 4.00 4.37 0.83
CA THR A 384 3.95 3.11 0.07
C THR A 384 5.11 3.02 -0.92
N ASN A 385 5.39 4.09 -1.69
CA ASN A 385 6.45 4.09 -2.69
C ASN A 385 7.85 4.07 -2.06
N VAL A 386 8.07 4.85 -1.00
CA VAL A 386 9.34 4.85 -0.26
C VAL A 386 9.54 3.50 0.43
N GLY A 387 8.51 2.94 1.06
CA GLY A 387 8.58 1.62 1.68
C GLY A 387 8.93 0.51 0.68
N PHE A 388 8.31 0.51 -0.49
CA PHE A 388 8.68 -0.39 -1.59
C PHE A 388 10.13 -0.21 -2.02
N ALA A 389 10.55 1.03 -2.30
CA ALA A 389 11.90 1.32 -2.73
C ALA A 389 12.97 0.92 -1.68
N LEU A 390 12.71 1.16 -0.40
CA LEU A 390 13.61 0.77 0.68
C LEU A 390 13.78 -0.74 0.77
N ILE A 391 12.68 -1.50 0.76
CA ILE A 391 12.73 -2.96 0.82
C ILE A 391 13.41 -3.52 -0.43
N GLN A 392 13.07 -3.03 -1.61
CA GLN A 392 13.67 -3.46 -2.87
C GLN A 392 15.19 -3.22 -2.89
N ASN A 393 15.63 -2.00 -2.53
CA ASN A 393 17.06 -1.68 -2.45
C ASN A 393 17.80 -2.55 -1.42
N ALA A 394 17.20 -2.75 -0.24
CA ALA A 394 17.75 -3.62 0.79
C ALA A 394 17.84 -5.07 0.29
N SER A 395 16.77 -5.59 -0.34
CA SER A 395 16.74 -6.94 -0.90
C SER A 395 17.85 -7.15 -1.94
N TYR A 396 18.01 -6.25 -2.90
CA TYR A 396 19.08 -6.37 -3.91
C TYR A 396 20.47 -6.35 -3.29
N THR A 397 20.71 -5.41 -2.38
CA THR A 397 22.06 -5.25 -1.77
C THR A 397 22.39 -6.43 -0.85
N LEU A 398 21.46 -6.85 -0.01
CA LEU A 398 21.64 -7.95 0.92
C LEU A 398 21.71 -9.30 0.19
N ASN A 399 20.86 -9.53 -0.82
CA ASN A 399 20.91 -10.75 -1.62
C ASN A 399 22.27 -10.91 -2.31
N GLN A 400 22.80 -9.85 -2.88
CA GLN A 400 24.14 -9.89 -3.49
C GLN A 400 25.22 -10.19 -2.46
N LYS A 401 25.19 -9.50 -1.30
CA LYS A 401 26.12 -9.72 -0.21
C LYS A 401 26.11 -11.16 0.28
N HIS A 402 24.92 -11.69 0.61
CA HIS A 402 24.78 -13.04 1.12
C HIS A 402 25.06 -14.10 0.07
N TYR A 403 24.70 -13.86 -1.19
CA TYR A 403 25.05 -14.76 -2.29
C TYR A 403 26.56 -14.93 -2.41
N ILE A 404 27.34 -13.84 -2.43
CA ILE A 404 28.80 -13.87 -2.49
C ILE A 404 29.40 -14.57 -1.26
N GLN A 405 28.86 -14.29 -0.06
CA GLN A 405 29.33 -14.95 1.17
C GLN A 405 29.08 -16.46 1.13
N LEU A 406 27.91 -16.90 0.68
CA LEU A 406 27.60 -18.33 0.54
C LEU A 406 28.43 -18.99 -0.56
N GLU A 407 28.64 -18.30 -1.69
CA GLU A 407 29.48 -18.81 -2.79
C GLU A 407 30.91 -19.08 -2.33
N GLN A 408 31.50 -18.23 -1.51
CA GLN A 408 32.84 -18.43 -0.93
C GLN A 408 32.93 -19.70 -0.07
N THR A 409 31.82 -20.19 0.49
CA THR A 409 31.79 -21.45 1.25
C THR A 409 31.71 -22.69 0.35
N LEU A 410 31.37 -22.53 -0.92
CA LEU A 410 31.36 -23.60 -1.93
C LEU A 410 32.79 -23.85 -2.44
N ASN A 411 33.61 -24.49 -1.59
CA ASN A 411 34.96 -24.85 -1.99
C ASN A 411 35.03 -26.35 -2.36
N THR A 412 35.82 -26.68 -3.37
CA THR A 412 36.10 -28.06 -3.79
C THR A 412 36.71 -28.91 -2.68
N ASN A 413 37.23 -28.29 -1.60
CA ASN A 413 37.75 -28.96 -0.42
C ASN A 413 36.70 -29.21 0.67
N ASN A 414 35.46 -28.66 0.51
CA ASN A 414 34.40 -28.86 1.49
C ASN A 414 33.67 -30.19 1.23
N PRO A 415 33.72 -31.16 2.17
CA PRO A 415 33.06 -32.46 1.98
C PRO A 415 31.58 -32.37 1.73
N LEU A 416 30.88 -31.39 2.31
CA LEU A 416 29.45 -31.20 2.11
C LEU A 416 29.15 -30.76 0.70
N THR A 417 29.96 -29.88 0.11
CA THR A 417 29.81 -29.42 -1.29
C THR A 417 30.05 -30.58 -2.25
N ILE A 418 31.10 -31.38 -2.01
CA ILE A 418 31.41 -32.54 -2.85
C ILE A 418 30.28 -33.58 -2.78
N ASN A 419 29.83 -33.93 -1.58
CA ASN A 419 28.73 -34.88 -1.42
C ASN A 419 27.44 -34.42 -2.09
N TYR A 420 27.08 -33.15 -1.94
CA TYR A 420 25.89 -32.60 -2.58
C TYR A 420 26.02 -32.59 -4.11
N TRP A 421 27.19 -32.20 -4.63
CA TRP A 421 27.49 -32.29 -6.06
C TRP A 421 27.35 -33.70 -6.60
N ASN A 422 27.98 -34.70 -5.94
CA ASN A 422 27.92 -36.09 -6.33
C ASN A 422 26.49 -36.64 -6.33
N THR A 423 25.70 -36.31 -5.30
CA THR A 423 24.29 -36.69 -5.22
C THR A 423 23.47 -36.13 -6.40
N LEU A 424 23.74 -34.88 -6.80
CA LEU A 424 23.08 -34.29 -7.97
C LEU A 424 23.57 -34.93 -9.28
N MET A 425 24.86 -35.21 -9.40
CA MET A 425 25.41 -35.89 -10.55
C MET A 425 24.82 -37.29 -10.71
N GLU A 426 24.80 -38.13 -9.69
CA GLU A 426 24.20 -39.46 -9.69
C GLU A 426 22.73 -39.40 -10.14
N LYS A 427 21.98 -38.43 -9.62
CA LYS A 427 20.56 -38.24 -9.95
C LYS A 427 20.32 -37.93 -11.42
N TYR A 428 21.19 -37.14 -12.06
CA TYR A 428 20.94 -36.62 -13.41
C TYR A 428 21.74 -37.32 -14.50
N THR A 429 22.89 -37.97 -14.20
CA THR A 429 23.74 -38.68 -15.19
C THR A 429 23.01 -39.81 -15.87
N GLY A 430 22.25 -40.60 -15.11
CA GLY A 430 21.48 -41.73 -15.67
C GLY A 430 20.38 -41.34 -16.65
N ILE A 431 19.94 -40.06 -16.59
CA ILE A 431 18.83 -39.55 -17.44
C ILE A 431 19.38 -38.75 -18.64
N TYR A 432 20.41 -37.92 -18.43
CA TYR A 432 20.83 -36.89 -19.38
C TYR A 432 22.28 -37.00 -19.86
N GLY A 433 23.06 -37.92 -19.30
CA GLY A 433 24.50 -38.03 -19.56
C GLY A 433 25.33 -36.98 -18.81
N ASP A 434 26.64 -37.21 -18.67
CA ASP A 434 27.52 -36.46 -17.76
C ASP A 434 27.59 -34.94 -18.01
N GLN A 435 27.67 -34.51 -19.27
CA GLN A 435 27.80 -33.08 -19.57
C GLN A 435 26.54 -32.27 -19.23
N ILE A 436 25.37 -32.84 -19.52
CA ILE A 436 24.08 -32.20 -19.26
C ILE A 436 23.81 -32.26 -17.75
N ALA A 437 24.11 -33.39 -17.08
CA ALA A 437 24.00 -33.57 -15.65
C ALA A 437 24.82 -32.52 -14.89
N GLY A 438 26.07 -32.27 -15.31
CA GLY A 438 26.90 -31.23 -14.70
C GLY A 438 26.33 -29.82 -14.80
N ARG A 439 25.73 -29.46 -15.93
CA ARG A 439 25.04 -28.16 -16.10
C ARG A 439 23.80 -28.05 -15.23
N ILE A 440 23.01 -29.10 -15.10
CA ILE A 440 21.83 -29.14 -14.26
C ILE A 440 22.23 -29.06 -12.79
N ALA A 441 23.28 -29.80 -12.37
CA ALA A 441 23.81 -29.77 -11.00
C ALA A 441 24.30 -28.36 -10.63
N SER A 442 25.10 -27.71 -11.51
CA SER A 442 25.53 -26.32 -11.29
C SER A 442 24.36 -25.35 -11.15
N LYS A 443 23.35 -25.44 -12.02
CA LYS A 443 22.15 -24.62 -11.98
C LYS A 443 21.33 -24.86 -10.71
N SER A 444 21.26 -26.11 -10.25
CA SER A 444 20.57 -26.49 -9.02
C SER A 444 21.26 -25.89 -7.80
N ILE A 445 22.60 -25.96 -7.72
CA ILE A 445 23.38 -25.37 -6.64
C ILE A 445 23.21 -23.83 -6.62
N SER A 446 23.38 -23.19 -7.77
CA SER A 446 23.19 -21.74 -7.87
C SER A 446 21.76 -21.32 -7.47
N GLY A 447 20.75 -22.10 -7.84
CA GLY A 447 19.37 -21.87 -7.42
C GLY A 447 19.18 -21.99 -5.90
N THR A 448 19.78 -23.00 -5.28
CA THR A 448 19.74 -23.19 -3.82
C THR A 448 20.47 -22.06 -3.09
N LEU A 449 21.62 -21.61 -3.59
CA LEU A 449 22.33 -20.45 -3.04
C LEU A 449 21.48 -19.18 -3.11
N SER A 450 20.90 -18.91 -4.28
CA SER A 450 20.04 -17.74 -4.45
C SER A 450 18.84 -17.78 -3.51
N GLN A 451 18.24 -18.95 -3.31
CA GLN A 451 17.15 -19.14 -2.36
C GLN A 451 17.60 -18.83 -0.92
N GLN A 452 18.73 -19.41 -0.48
CA GLN A 452 19.28 -19.19 0.85
C GLN A 452 19.69 -17.73 1.08
N ALA A 453 20.35 -17.11 0.10
CA ALA A 453 20.70 -15.69 0.17
C ALA A 453 19.47 -14.81 0.32
N SER A 454 18.40 -15.11 -0.40
CA SER A 454 17.13 -14.37 -0.30
C SER A 454 16.49 -14.55 1.08
N LEU A 455 16.46 -15.75 1.64
CA LEU A 455 15.91 -16.01 2.97
C LEU A 455 16.67 -15.25 4.05
N ILE A 456 18.01 -15.31 4.05
CA ILE A 456 18.86 -14.59 5.02
C ILE A 456 18.66 -13.07 4.88
N SER A 457 18.59 -12.56 3.65
CA SER A 457 18.34 -11.14 3.39
C SER A 457 17.01 -10.69 3.96
N ASN A 458 15.96 -11.51 3.83
CA ASN A 458 14.68 -11.21 4.41
C ASN A 458 14.69 -11.24 5.94
N MET A 459 15.44 -12.15 6.57
CA MET A 459 15.66 -12.13 8.02
C MET A 459 16.25 -10.80 8.49
N GLU A 460 17.28 -10.28 7.79
CA GLU A 460 17.89 -8.98 8.13
C GLU A 460 16.91 -7.82 7.92
N ILE A 461 16.19 -7.77 6.79
CA ILE A 461 15.21 -6.72 6.49
C ILE A 461 14.12 -6.65 7.55
N PHE A 462 13.55 -7.81 7.92
CA PHE A 462 12.50 -7.87 8.92
C PHE A 462 13.01 -7.53 10.33
N THR A 463 14.26 -7.86 10.64
CA THR A 463 14.91 -7.44 11.88
C THR A 463 15.03 -5.91 11.94
N TYR A 464 15.48 -5.26 10.86
CA TYR A 464 15.58 -3.79 10.81
C TYR A 464 14.20 -3.11 10.92
N LEU A 465 13.19 -3.65 10.26
CA LEU A 465 11.82 -3.12 10.37
C LEU A 465 11.23 -3.33 11.78
N GLY A 466 11.54 -4.46 12.41
CA GLY A 466 11.16 -4.72 13.80
C GLY A 466 11.81 -3.73 14.77
N ILE A 467 13.13 -3.49 14.64
CA ILE A 467 13.85 -2.48 15.42
C ILE A 467 13.24 -1.09 15.20
N LEU A 468 12.93 -0.72 13.96
CA LEU A 468 12.27 0.55 13.66
C LEU A 468 10.92 0.68 14.39
N GLY A 469 10.09 -0.37 14.37
CA GLY A 469 8.82 -0.41 15.09
C GLY A 469 8.98 -0.22 16.61
N MET A 470 9.97 -0.89 17.20
CA MET A 470 10.30 -0.75 18.64
C MET A 470 10.83 0.64 18.99
N LEU A 471 11.68 1.21 18.15
CA LEU A 471 12.19 2.58 18.34
C LEU A 471 11.05 3.60 18.29
N ILE A 472 10.13 3.49 17.33
CA ILE A 472 8.95 4.37 17.25
C ILE A 472 8.11 4.23 18.52
N THR A 473 7.87 3.00 18.98
CA THR A 473 7.15 2.73 20.24
C THR A 473 7.81 3.42 21.42
N GLY A 474 9.12 3.25 21.57
CA GLY A 474 9.92 3.89 22.62
C GLY A 474 9.80 5.42 22.56
N LEU A 475 9.95 6.01 21.37
CA LEU A 475 9.82 7.46 21.17
C LEU A 475 8.41 7.96 21.55
N ILE A 476 7.33 7.27 21.17
CA ILE A 476 5.96 7.67 21.50
C ILE A 476 5.76 7.69 23.02
N PHE A 477 6.26 6.70 23.76
CA PHE A 477 6.13 6.64 25.20
C PHE A 477 7.03 7.64 25.91
N LEU A 478 8.26 7.87 25.45
CA LEU A 478 9.20 8.82 26.00
C LEU A 478 8.76 10.29 25.81
N PHE A 479 8.36 10.67 24.60
CA PHE A 479 7.91 12.04 24.31
C PHE A 479 6.69 12.45 25.13
N GLY A 480 5.74 11.54 25.34
CA GLY A 480 4.59 11.80 26.19
C GLY A 480 4.95 12.06 27.65
N SER A 481 5.99 11.38 28.16
CA SER A 481 6.49 11.57 29.53
C SER A 481 7.38 12.80 29.65
N ALA A 482 8.21 13.09 28.64
CA ALA A 482 9.05 14.29 28.59
C ALA A 482 8.23 15.57 28.56
N LYS A 483 7.13 15.63 27.81
CA LYS A 483 6.26 16.81 27.77
C LYS A 483 5.59 17.08 29.11
N THR A 484 5.16 16.04 29.83
CA THR A 484 4.60 16.17 31.18
C THR A 484 5.68 16.56 32.19
N LEU A 485 6.91 16.03 32.05
CA LEU A 485 8.05 16.40 32.88
C LEU A 485 8.46 17.86 32.63
N PHE A 486 8.57 18.27 31.35
CA PHE A 486 8.90 19.65 30.97
C PHE A 486 7.84 20.67 31.43
N MET A 487 6.55 20.29 31.35
CA MET A 487 5.48 21.14 31.87
C MET A 487 5.52 21.23 33.41
N ARG A 488 5.84 20.13 34.11
CA ARG A 488 6.06 20.14 35.57
C ARG A 488 7.29 20.93 35.98
N LEU A 489 8.37 20.93 35.19
CA LEU A 489 9.58 21.71 35.44
C LEU A 489 9.41 23.20 35.08
N ARG A 490 8.45 23.54 34.21
CA ARG A 490 8.17 24.93 33.78
C ARG A 490 7.14 25.66 34.67
N MET A 491 6.53 24.96 35.62
CA MET A 491 5.61 25.51 36.60
C MET A 491 6.08 25.34 38.06
N PRO A 492 7.24 25.87 38.47
CA PRO A 492 7.49 26.01 39.91
C PRO A 492 7.10 27.38 40.49
N TYR A 493 6.65 28.33 39.67
CA TYR A 493 6.32 29.69 40.18
C TYR A 493 5.18 30.32 39.36
N LEU A 494 3.95 29.90 39.64
CA LEU A 494 2.74 30.74 39.53
C LEU A 494 1.66 30.15 40.42
#